data_44497ddd76478580e730fbbf89b18c96
#
_entry.id   44497ddd76478580e730fbbf89b18c96
#
_cell.length_a   1.000
_cell.length_b   1.000
_cell.length_c   1.000
_cell.angle_alpha   90.00
_cell.angle_beta   90.00
_cell.angle_gamma   90.00
#
_symmetry.space_group_name_H-M   'P 1'
#
loop_
_entity.id
_entity.type
_entity.pdbx_description
1 polymer ?
#
loop_
_entity_poly.entity_id
_entity_poly.type
_entity_poly.pdbx_seq_one_letter_code
_entity_poly.pdbx_strand_id
1 'polypeptide(L)'
;MSIGKKVVTLKEVVVRNNLNVPGFIEKVKNDTTFYKAFKNLKILGYTALNDIRMRDKEDNEVAALQSKTEQVEKNGCRSTLVLEEKTSGDIYDENKNWNYYTGELYAGLLFANGTICGENNIVKGSDLSIKNKRGIEKHKEQLKMLFFNPGKKIPGIPFIGDKIAIFDDAVSPLYDFVIDMADYQGQLCYVFTVKARADLSSSRKNDIVINEMVTWFNSKSLEIVGRTYDISYDAAVYDFNVQMEVQMDKFEDLLVPKLIRYNGNWHAIFKKRERGVFTATLFGFNKGQGNNIPAGR
;
A
#
# COMPACT_ATOMS: atom_id res chain seq x y z
N MET A 1 0.44 32.61 -23.54
CA MET A 1 1.11 32.29 -22.26
C MET A 1 1.67 30.89 -22.36
N SER A 2 3.00 30.76 -22.47
CA SER A 2 3.68 29.46 -22.56
C SER A 2 3.88 28.95 -21.15
N ILE A 3 3.24 27.83 -20.81
CA ILE A 3 3.47 27.13 -19.54
C ILE A 3 4.79 26.38 -19.71
N GLY A 4 5.88 26.95 -19.16
CA GLY A 4 7.17 26.31 -19.12
C GLY A 4 7.09 25.01 -18.32
N LYS A 5 7.27 23.87 -18.97
CA LYS A 5 7.51 22.58 -18.32
C LYS A 5 8.80 22.70 -17.51
N LYS A 6 8.68 22.80 -16.18
CA LYS A 6 9.82 22.70 -15.28
C LYS A 6 10.29 21.24 -15.27
N VAL A 7 11.41 20.98 -15.90
CA VAL A 7 12.08 19.67 -15.82
C VAL A 7 12.66 19.54 -14.43
N VAL A 8 12.23 18.55 -13.67
CA VAL A 8 12.88 18.17 -12.41
C VAL A 8 14.25 17.59 -12.80
N THR A 9 15.31 18.34 -12.55
CA THR A 9 16.67 17.88 -12.84
C THR A 9 17.09 16.95 -11.72
N LEU A 10 17.05 15.64 -11.98
CA LEU A 10 17.62 14.65 -11.08
C LEU A 10 19.14 14.83 -11.07
N LYS A 11 19.72 15.10 -9.91
CA LYS A 11 21.16 15.08 -9.72
C LYS A 11 21.64 13.64 -9.81
N GLU A 12 22.50 13.34 -10.80
CA GLU A 12 23.15 12.06 -11.04
C GLU A 12 22.25 10.82 -11.04
N VAL A 13 21.67 10.52 -12.19
CA VAL A 13 21.15 9.20 -12.48
C VAL A 13 22.25 8.42 -13.21
N VAL A 14 22.88 7.46 -12.54
CA VAL A 14 23.80 6.52 -13.20
C VAL A 14 22.97 5.51 -13.97
N VAL A 15 22.69 5.80 -15.24
CA VAL A 15 21.95 4.88 -16.11
C VAL A 15 22.94 4.07 -16.93
N ARG A 16 23.00 2.79 -16.67
CA ARG A 16 23.60 1.82 -17.57
C ARG A 16 22.51 1.31 -18.50
N ASN A 17 22.53 1.73 -19.76
CA ASN A 17 21.67 1.40 -20.91
C ASN A 17 20.74 2.54 -21.37
N ASN A 18 20.27 2.43 -22.62
CA ASN A 18 19.46 3.40 -23.37
C ASN A 18 18.07 3.71 -22.74
N LEU A 19 17.96 3.79 -21.41
CA LEU A 19 16.70 4.16 -20.76
C LEU A 19 16.39 5.63 -21.02
N ASN A 20 15.21 5.91 -21.54
CA ASN A 20 14.66 7.26 -21.57
C ASN A 20 14.24 7.67 -20.14
N VAL A 21 15.20 8.21 -19.38
CA VAL A 21 15.00 8.59 -17.98
C VAL A 21 13.83 9.55 -17.79
N PRO A 22 13.68 10.66 -18.54
CA PRO A 22 12.53 11.54 -18.39
C PRO A 22 11.20 10.83 -18.60
N GLY A 23 11.12 9.98 -19.64
CA GLY A 23 9.92 9.20 -19.92
C GLY A 23 9.63 8.16 -18.85
N PHE A 24 10.65 7.53 -18.29
CA PHE A 24 10.50 6.60 -17.18
C PHE A 24 9.96 7.28 -15.92
N ILE A 25 10.50 8.44 -15.54
CA ILE A 25 10.04 9.20 -14.37
C ILE A 25 8.59 9.66 -14.55
N GLU A 26 8.25 10.16 -15.74
CA GLU A 26 6.86 10.55 -16.04
C GLU A 26 5.91 9.35 -15.92
N LYS A 27 6.33 8.16 -16.36
CA LYS A 27 5.58 6.92 -16.17
C LYS A 27 5.42 6.58 -14.68
N VAL A 28 6.49 6.63 -13.89
CA VAL A 28 6.44 6.35 -12.44
C VAL A 28 5.54 7.36 -11.73
N LYS A 29 5.65 8.64 -12.08
CA LYS A 29 4.82 9.72 -11.53
C LYS A 29 3.33 9.49 -11.79
N ASN A 30 2.98 8.98 -12.96
CA ASN A 30 1.59 8.75 -13.36
C ASN A 30 1.12 7.31 -13.11
N ASP A 31 2.00 6.44 -12.59
CA ASP A 31 1.65 5.05 -12.33
C ASP A 31 0.52 4.92 -11.30
N THR A 32 -0.47 4.13 -11.64
CA THR A 32 -1.58 3.74 -10.77
C THR A 32 -1.68 2.23 -10.60
N THR A 33 -0.79 1.46 -11.23
CA THR A 33 -0.87 0.00 -11.31
C THR A 33 -0.67 -0.64 -9.95
N PHE A 34 0.19 -0.06 -9.10
CA PHE A 34 0.38 -0.52 -7.73
C PHE A 34 -0.92 -0.45 -6.92
N TYR A 35 -1.60 0.68 -6.93
CA TYR A 35 -2.89 0.82 -6.25
C TYR A 35 -3.98 -0.04 -6.89
N LYS A 36 -3.99 -0.11 -8.23
CA LYS A 36 -4.94 -0.95 -8.97
C LYS A 36 -4.81 -2.42 -8.60
N ALA A 37 -3.59 -2.92 -8.33
CA ALA A 37 -3.37 -4.30 -7.91
C ALA A 37 -4.16 -4.65 -6.63
N PHE A 38 -4.20 -3.76 -5.64
CA PHE A 38 -5.05 -3.95 -4.46
C PHE A 38 -6.54 -3.86 -4.76
N LYS A 39 -6.93 -3.03 -5.73
CA LYS A 39 -8.33 -2.96 -6.17
C LYS A 39 -8.74 -4.21 -6.96
N ASN A 40 -7.81 -4.87 -7.64
CA ASN A 40 -8.09 -6.13 -8.31
C ASN A 40 -8.51 -7.23 -7.32
N LEU A 41 -8.00 -7.20 -6.09
CA LEU A 41 -8.45 -8.12 -5.04
C LEU A 41 -9.96 -8.04 -4.76
N LYS A 42 -10.60 -6.91 -5.05
CA LYS A 42 -12.03 -6.69 -4.78
C LYS A 42 -12.97 -7.40 -5.74
N ILE A 43 -12.43 -7.84 -6.88
CA ILE A 43 -13.19 -8.49 -7.96
C ILE A 43 -12.73 -9.92 -8.24
N LEU A 44 -11.87 -10.47 -7.39
CA LEU A 44 -11.29 -11.80 -7.54
C LEU A 44 -11.62 -12.67 -6.32
N GLY A 45 -11.74 -13.96 -6.54
CA GLY A 45 -11.60 -14.98 -5.50
C GLY A 45 -10.11 -15.29 -5.29
N TYR A 46 -9.71 -15.57 -4.06
CA TYR A 46 -8.34 -15.99 -3.70
C TYR A 46 -8.28 -16.61 -2.31
N THR A 47 -7.22 -17.36 -2.05
CA THR A 47 -6.87 -17.83 -0.70
C THR A 47 -5.80 -16.91 -0.11
N ALA A 48 -5.89 -16.62 1.19
CA ALA A 48 -4.86 -15.91 1.93
C ALA A 48 -4.43 -16.68 3.19
N LEU A 49 -3.11 -16.76 3.41
CA LEU A 49 -2.51 -17.13 4.68
C LEU A 49 -2.10 -15.85 5.39
N ASN A 50 -2.59 -15.65 6.59
CA ASN A 50 -2.38 -14.44 7.37
C ASN A 50 -1.69 -14.77 8.68
N ASP A 51 -0.70 -13.95 9.05
CA ASP A 51 -0.02 -13.97 10.34
C ASP A 51 0.00 -12.52 10.87
N ILE A 52 -0.72 -12.27 11.96
CA ILE A 52 -0.84 -10.96 12.61
C ILE A 52 -0.29 -11.13 14.02
N ARG A 53 0.70 -10.31 14.40
CA ARG A 53 1.30 -10.33 15.73
C ARG A 53 1.32 -8.94 16.30
N MET A 54 0.76 -8.79 17.47
CA MET A 54 0.80 -7.56 18.24
C MET A 54 1.87 -7.66 19.33
N ARG A 55 2.61 -6.57 19.56
CA ARG A 55 3.73 -6.52 20.48
C ARG A 55 3.60 -5.38 21.46
N ASP A 56 4.14 -5.57 22.64
CA ASP A 56 4.27 -4.53 23.67
C ASP A 56 5.46 -3.60 23.40
N LYS A 57 5.73 -2.71 24.34
CA LYS A 57 6.84 -1.75 24.25
C LYS A 57 8.23 -2.40 24.41
N GLU A 58 8.31 -3.59 25.02
CA GLU A 58 9.49 -4.42 25.18
C GLU A 58 9.70 -5.39 24.01
N ASP A 59 8.85 -5.32 22.96
CA ASP A 59 8.85 -6.18 21.78
C ASP A 59 8.42 -7.63 22.02
N ASN A 60 7.78 -7.93 23.18
CA ASN A 60 7.17 -9.23 23.43
C ASN A 60 5.85 -9.35 22.66
N GLU A 61 5.58 -10.55 22.12
CA GLU A 61 4.28 -10.85 21.52
C GLU A 61 3.20 -10.93 22.62
N VAL A 62 2.16 -10.13 22.51
CA VAL A 62 1.05 -10.07 23.44
C VAL A 62 -0.25 -10.64 22.88
N ALA A 63 -0.41 -10.61 21.57
CA ALA A 63 -1.55 -11.21 20.89
C ALA A 63 -1.15 -11.62 19.47
N ALA A 64 -1.73 -12.70 18.97
CA ALA A 64 -1.52 -13.13 17.59
C ALA A 64 -2.77 -13.76 16.98
N LEU A 65 -2.85 -13.67 15.65
CA LEU A 65 -3.82 -14.35 14.79
C LEU A 65 -3.09 -15.01 13.63
N GLN A 66 -3.26 -16.31 13.48
CA GLN A 66 -2.90 -17.04 12.28
C GLN A 66 -4.17 -17.55 11.63
N SER A 67 -4.38 -17.29 10.35
CA SER A 67 -5.57 -17.75 9.67
C SER A 67 -5.31 -18.12 8.22
N LYS A 68 -6.15 -19.04 7.74
CA LYS A 68 -6.33 -19.32 6.32
C LYS A 68 -7.73 -18.89 5.95
N THR A 69 -7.82 -17.97 5.00
CA THR A 69 -9.10 -17.41 4.55
C THR A 69 -9.27 -17.62 3.05
N GLU A 70 -10.49 -17.71 2.62
CA GLU A 70 -10.86 -17.74 1.21
C GLU A 70 -11.81 -16.58 0.92
N GLN A 71 -11.44 -15.72 -0.03
CA GLN A 71 -12.38 -14.78 -0.59
C GLN A 71 -13.12 -15.42 -1.74
N VAL A 72 -14.44 -15.49 -1.61
CA VAL A 72 -15.35 -15.93 -2.68
C VAL A 72 -15.94 -14.70 -3.35
N GLU A 73 -15.84 -14.63 -4.67
CA GLU A 73 -16.52 -13.64 -5.50
C GLU A 73 -17.63 -14.36 -6.27
N LYS A 74 -18.86 -13.82 -6.22
CA LYS A 74 -20.01 -14.36 -6.95
C LYS A 74 -20.98 -13.23 -7.30
N ASN A 75 -21.28 -13.08 -8.58
CA ASN A 75 -22.26 -12.11 -9.10
C ASN A 75 -21.95 -10.64 -8.67
N GLY A 76 -20.68 -10.24 -8.67
CA GLY A 76 -20.27 -8.90 -8.27
C GLY A 76 -20.32 -8.64 -6.76
N CYS A 77 -20.45 -9.70 -5.97
CA CYS A 77 -20.40 -9.65 -4.50
C CYS A 77 -19.25 -10.52 -4.01
N ARG A 78 -18.51 -10.02 -3.02
CA ARG A 78 -17.47 -10.81 -2.37
C ARG A 78 -17.76 -11.01 -0.89
N SER A 79 -17.32 -12.14 -0.36
CA SER A 79 -17.34 -12.48 1.06
C SER A 79 -16.05 -13.20 1.43
N THR A 80 -15.68 -13.17 2.70
CA THR A 80 -14.52 -13.89 3.23
C THR A 80 -14.98 -15.05 4.09
N LEU A 81 -14.52 -16.25 3.77
CA LEU A 81 -14.68 -17.45 4.57
C LEU A 81 -13.40 -17.68 5.37
N VAL A 82 -13.51 -17.88 6.68
CA VAL A 82 -12.40 -18.30 7.52
C VAL A 82 -12.38 -19.83 7.50
N LEU A 83 -11.35 -20.41 6.89
CA LEU A 83 -11.19 -21.85 6.79
C LEU A 83 -10.50 -22.44 8.03
N GLU A 84 -9.48 -21.70 8.51
CA GLU A 84 -8.71 -22.07 9.68
C GLU A 84 -8.35 -20.78 10.45
N GLU A 85 -8.45 -20.81 11.76
CA GLU A 85 -8.06 -19.69 12.63
C GLU A 85 -7.44 -20.20 13.93
N LYS A 86 -6.33 -19.61 14.32
CA LYS A 86 -5.69 -19.80 15.61
C LYS A 86 -5.33 -18.44 16.19
N THR A 87 -5.76 -18.20 17.40
CA THR A 87 -5.49 -16.93 18.13
C THR A 87 -4.73 -17.20 19.42
N SER A 88 -3.98 -16.21 19.87
CA SER A 88 -3.36 -16.15 21.19
C SER A 88 -3.48 -14.73 21.76
N GLY A 89 -3.44 -14.60 23.08
CA GLY A 89 -3.62 -13.32 23.75
C GLY A 89 -5.01 -12.73 23.54
N ASP A 90 -5.09 -11.40 23.60
CA ASP A 90 -6.33 -10.64 23.57
C ASP A 90 -6.61 -10.01 22.18
N ILE A 91 -6.33 -10.72 21.08
CA ILE A 91 -6.52 -10.19 19.73
C ILE A 91 -7.96 -9.72 19.46
N TYR A 92 -8.94 -10.42 20.07
CA TYR A 92 -10.35 -10.09 20.02
C TYR A 92 -10.93 -9.88 21.43
N ASP A 93 -11.97 -9.06 21.52
CA ASP A 93 -12.82 -8.98 22.69
C ASP A 93 -13.81 -10.17 22.76
N GLU A 94 -14.66 -10.17 23.80
CA GLU A 94 -15.69 -11.22 24.04
C GLU A 94 -16.73 -11.28 22.90
N ASN A 95 -16.93 -10.18 22.16
CA ASN A 95 -17.86 -10.07 21.03
C ASN A 95 -17.17 -10.30 19.68
N LYS A 96 -15.94 -10.78 19.67
CA LYS A 96 -15.12 -10.98 18.46
C LYS A 96 -14.79 -9.70 17.69
N ASN A 97 -14.82 -8.52 18.33
CA ASN A 97 -14.28 -7.32 17.78
C ASN A 97 -12.77 -7.24 18.02
N TRP A 98 -12.06 -6.57 17.13
CA TRP A 98 -10.64 -6.36 17.27
C TRP A 98 -10.30 -5.47 18.48
N ASN A 99 -9.41 -5.94 19.35
CA ASN A 99 -8.86 -5.12 20.43
C ASN A 99 -7.79 -4.15 19.94
N TYR A 100 -7.23 -4.39 18.74
CA TYR A 100 -6.15 -3.62 18.16
C TYR A 100 -6.63 -2.91 16.90
N TYR A 101 -6.53 -1.58 16.89
CA TYR A 101 -6.94 -0.74 15.76
C TYR A 101 -6.14 -1.04 14.48
N THR A 102 -4.81 -1.24 14.63
CA THR A 102 -3.96 -1.58 13.48
C THR A 102 -4.28 -2.97 12.93
N GLY A 103 -4.61 -3.93 13.77
CA GLY A 103 -5.09 -5.25 13.37
C GLY A 103 -6.40 -5.17 12.59
N GLU A 104 -7.37 -4.39 13.10
CA GLU A 104 -8.64 -4.13 12.41
C GLU A 104 -8.43 -3.44 11.06
N LEU A 105 -7.55 -2.43 11.03
CA LEU A 105 -7.23 -1.71 9.78
C LEU A 105 -6.66 -2.68 8.74
N TYR A 106 -5.67 -3.49 9.12
CA TYR A 106 -5.05 -4.46 8.25
C TYR A 106 -6.04 -5.53 7.77
N ALA A 107 -6.84 -6.11 8.65
CA ALA A 107 -7.89 -7.04 8.28
C ALA A 107 -8.88 -6.44 7.27
N GLY A 108 -9.27 -5.19 7.47
CA GLY A 108 -10.14 -4.46 6.54
C GLY A 108 -9.56 -4.18 5.15
N LEU A 109 -8.25 -4.44 4.94
CA LEU A 109 -7.63 -4.37 3.61
C LEU A 109 -7.90 -5.64 2.80
N LEU A 110 -7.86 -6.79 3.47
CA LEU A 110 -7.85 -8.11 2.85
C LEU A 110 -9.17 -8.85 3.02
N PHE A 111 -9.93 -8.57 4.09
CA PHE A 111 -11.14 -9.32 4.41
C PHE A 111 -12.41 -8.49 4.11
N ALA A 112 -13.43 -9.18 3.63
CA ALA A 112 -14.78 -8.65 3.60
C ALA A 112 -15.47 -8.96 4.94
N ASN A 113 -15.99 -7.94 5.61
CA ASN A 113 -16.90 -8.13 6.72
C ASN A 113 -18.31 -8.33 6.17
N GLY A 114 -18.82 -9.57 6.25
CA GLY A 114 -20.06 -9.96 5.58
C GLY A 114 -19.92 -10.01 4.07
N THR A 115 -21.02 -9.75 3.36
CA THR A 115 -21.06 -9.71 1.89
C THR A 115 -21.02 -8.28 1.39
N ILE A 116 -20.07 -7.98 0.52
CA ILE A 116 -19.88 -6.64 -0.08
C ILE A 116 -20.12 -6.74 -1.59
N CYS A 117 -21.07 -5.95 -2.09
CA CYS A 117 -21.46 -5.96 -3.51
C CYS A 117 -21.15 -4.63 -4.20
N GLY A 118 -21.06 -4.67 -5.55
CA GLY A 118 -20.91 -3.48 -6.39
C GLY A 118 -19.55 -2.82 -6.34
N GLU A 119 -18.53 -3.48 -5.74
CA GLU A 119 -17.14 -3.01 -5.84
C GLU A 119 -16.58 -3.23 -7.25
N ASN A 120 -15.58 -2.45 -7.61
CA ASN A 120 -14.88 -2.56 -8.87
C ASN A 120 -13.40 -2.24 -8.70
N ASN A 121 -12.61 -2.53 -9.75
CA ASN A 121 -11.18 -2.28 -9.78
C ASN A 121 -10.80 -0.98 -10.52
N ILE A 122 -11.75 -0.08 -10.78
CA ILE A 122 -11.49 1.17 -11.48
C ILE A 122 -10.75 2.12 -10.55
N VAL A 123 -9.63 2.65 -11.02
CA VAL A 123 -8.89 3.74 -10.38
C VAL A 123 -9.26 5.03 -11.11
N LYS A 124 -10.04 5.88 -10.49
CA LYS A 124 -10.41 7.19 -11.02
C LYS A 124 -9.47 8.24 -10.46
N GLY A 125 -8.41 8.60 -11.21
CA GLY A 125 -7.50 9.69 -10.88
C GLY A 125 -7.06 9.74 -9.40
N SER A 126 -7.05 10.92 -8.81
CA SER A 126 -6.87 11.14 -7.37
C SER A 126 -8.17 11.02 -6.56
N ASP A 127 -9.27 10.61 -7.19
CA ASP A 127 -10.56 10.50 -6.52
C ASP A 127 -10.55 9.31 -5.56
N LEU A 128 -10.11 9.62 -4.35
CA LEU A 128 -10.30 8.75 -3.20
C LEU A 128 -11.81 8.57 -2.96
N SER A 129 -12.21 7.36 -2.66
CA SER A 129 -13.59 7.03 -2.26
C SER A 129 -13.98 7.65 -0.89
N ILE A 130 -13.47 8.85 -0.58
CA ILE A 130 -13.68 9.56 0.69
C ILE A 130 -14.77 10.62 0.61
N LYS A 131 -15.25 10.97 -0.59
CA LYS A 131 -16.24 12.07 -0.76
C LYS A 131 -17.53 11.87 0.04
N ASN A 132 -17.92 10.60 0.25
CA ASN A 132 -19.15 10.24 0.96
C ASN A 132 -18.93 9.66 2.37
N LYS A 133 -17.66 9.58 2.83
CA LYS A 133 -17.32 9.02 4.14
C LYS A 133 -17.08 10.14 5.15
N ARG A 134 -17.52 9.94 6.40
CA ARG A 134 -17.37 10.90 7.51
C ARG A 134 -16.71 10.26 8.72
N GLY A 135 -16.08 11.06 9.56
CA GLY A 135 -15.49 10.62 10.82
C GLY A 135 -14.44 9.52 10.66
N ILE A 136 -14.53 8.48 11.48
CA ILE A 136 -13.55 7.39 11.57
C ILE A 136 -13.39 6.64 10.25
N GLU A 137 -14.47 6.38 9.50
CA GLU A 137 -14.40 5.67 8.22
C GLU A 137 -13.61 6.45 7.17
N LYS A 138 -13.70 7.78 7.18
CA LYS A 138 -12.89 8.63 6.32
C LYS A 138 -11.40 8.49 6.66
N HIS A 139 -11.05 8.52 7.93
CA HIS A 139 -9.65 8.37 8.38
C HIS A 139 -9.09 6.98 8.06
N LYS A 140 -9.87 5.91 8.22
CA LYS A 140 -9.46 4.57 7.81
C LYS A 140 -9.09 4.51 6.32
N GLU A 141 -9.92 5.07 5.44
CA GLU A 141 -9.63 5.10 4.00
C GLU A 141 -8.42 5.96 3.66
N GLN A 142 -8.23 7.09 4.33
CA GLN A 142 -7.04 7.92 4.15
C GLN A 142 -5.76 7.18 4.55
N LEU A 143 -5.78 6.46 5.67
CA LEU A 143 -4.67 5.63 6.10
C LEU A 143 -4.39 4.48 5.13
N LYS A 144 -5.44 3.83 4.59
CA LYS A 144 -5.26 2.83 3.52
C LYS A 144 -4.52 3.42 2.31
N MET A 145 -4.81 4.66 1.94
CA MET A 145 -4.13 5.31 0.82
C MET A 145 -2.65 5.59 1.10
N LEU A 146 -2.28 5.85 2.35
CA LEU A 146 -0.88 5.97 2.75
C LEU A 146 -0.09 4.69 2.43
N PHE A 147 -0.72 3.53 2.58
CA PHE A 147 -0.10 2.24 2.29
C PHE A 147 -0.19 1.84 0.82
N PHE A 148 -1.33 2.06 0.18
CA PHE A 148 -1.55 1.57 -1.19
C PHE A 148 -1.09 2.53 -2.27
N ASN A 149 -0.90 3.79 -1.95
CA ASN A 149 -0.47 4.79 -2.92
C ASN A 149 0.58 5.75 -2.34
N PRO A 150 1.67 5.22 -1.73
CA PRO A 150 2.72 6.06 -1.17
C PRO A 150 3.31 6.94 -2.27
N GLY A 151 3.63 8.17 -1.92
CA GLY A 151 4.20 9.15 -2.84
C GLY A 151 3.18 10.00 -3.61
N LYS A 152 1.90 9.76 -3.42
CA LYS A 152 0.81 10.58 -4.01
C LYS A 152 0.11 11.41 -2.95
N LYS A 153 -0.33 12.61 -3.33
CA LYS A 153 -1.12 13.49 -2.44
C LYS A 153 -2.37 12.79 -1.92
N ILE A 154 -2.59 12.86 -0.62
CA ILE A 154 -3.79 12.32 0.04
C ILE A 154 -4.59 13.47 0.64
N PRO A 155 -5.71 13.88 0.02
CA PRO A 155 -6.50 15.00 0.51
C PRO A 155 -7.07 14.76 1.91
N GLY A 156 -6.93 15.76 2.77
CA GLY A 156 -7.60 15.82 4.08
C GLY A 156 -7.03 14.92 5.18
N ILE A 157 -5.86 14.29 4.99
CA ILE A 157 -5.08 13.80 6.13
C ILE A 157 -4.41 15.00 6.77
N PRO A 158 -4.64 15.25 8.08
CA PRO A 158 -3.98 16.35 8.77
C PRO A 158 -2.46 16.21 8.73
N PHE A 159 -1.75 17.32 8.52
CA PHE A 159 -0.29 17.48 8.59
C PHE A 159 0.53 16.80 7.49
N ILE A 160 0.13 15.65 6.96
CA ILE A 160 0.95 14.85 6.02
C ILE A 160 0.42 14.79 4.59
N GLY A 161 -0.82 15.20 4.34
CA GLY A 161 -1.49 14.98 3.04
C GLY A 161 -0.73 15.55 1.84
N ASP A 162 -0.09 16.70 2.00
CA ASP A 162 0.73 17.34 0.98
C ASP A 162 2.19 16.86 1.04
N LYS A 163 2.73 16.61 2.24
CA LYS A 163 4.13 16.20 2.47
C LYS A 163 4.48 14.84 1.83
N ILE A 164 3.49 13.99 1.62
CA ILE A 164 3.67 12.68 0.98
C ILE A 164 3.75 12.75 -0.56
N ALA A 165 3.42 13.89 -1.16
CA ALA A 165 3.40 14.08 -2.61
C ALA A 165 4.82 14.30 -3.17
N ILE A 166 5.65 13.26 -3.20
CA ILE A 166 7.09 13.31 -3.48
C ILE A 166 7.46 13.89 -4.85
N PHE A 167 6.53 13.93 -5.79
CA PHE A 167 6.76 14.49 -7.13
C PHE A 167 6.29 15.94 -7.27
N ASP A 168 5.68 16.52 -6.24
CA ASP A 168 5.28 17.92 -6.26
C ASP A 168 6.48 18.84 -6.07
N ASP A 169 6.49 19.99 -6.73
CA ASP A 169 7.61 20.96 -6.74
C ASP A 169 8.04 21.40 -5.34
N ALA A 170 7.13 21.45 -4.38
CA ALA A 170 7.42 21.83 -3.00
C ALA A 170 8.09 20.69 -2.20
N VAL A 171 7.87 19.44 -2.57
CA VAL A 171 8.25 18.23 -1.82
C VAL A 171 9.45 17.53 -2.47
N SER A 172 9.48 17.46 -3.80
CA SER A 172 10.54 16.76 -4.54
C SER A 172 11.98 17.20 -4.20
N PRO A 173 12.28 18.48 -3.85
CA PRO A 173 13.62 18.88 -3.45
C PRO A 173 14.12 18.28 -2.12
N LEU A 174 13.23 17.61 -1.37
CA LEU A 174 13.58 16.92 -0.12
C LEU A 174 14.15 15.53 -0.35
N TYR A 175 14.09 15.02 -1.59
CA TYR A 175 14.41 13.65 -1.94
C TYR A 175 15.49 13.55 -3.00
N ASP A 176 16.28 12.49 -2.89
CA ASP A 176 17.11 11.99 -3.98
C ASP A 176 16.33 10.88 -4.71
N PHE A 177 16.44 10.90 -6.04
CA PHE A 177 15.81 9.92 -6.93
C PHE A 177 16.92 9.19 -7.69
N VAL A 178 16.96 7.86 -7.56
CA VAL A 178 17.97 7.02 -8.19
C VAL A 178 17.29 5.94 -9.03
N ILE A 179 17.85 5.68 -10.22
CA ILE A 179 17.45 4.55 -11.06
C ILE A 179 18.67 3.67 -11.24
N ASP A 180 18.52 2.39 -10.89
CA ASP A 180 19.55 1.37 -11.05
C ASP A 180 18.95 0.12 -11.73
N MET A 181 19.76 -0.91 -11.90
CA MET A 181 19.32 -2.22 -12.41
C MET A 181 19.78 -3.31 -11.46
N ALA A 182 18.85 -4.21 -11.12
CA ALA A 182 19.16 -5.38 -10.30
C ALA A 182 18.25 -6.56 -10.67
N ASP A 183 18.69 -7.77 -10.34
CA ASP A 183 17.80 -8.92 -10.35
C ASP A 183 16.86 -8.84 -9.14
N TYR A 184 15.58 -9.08 -9.38
CA TYR A 184 14.57 -9.19 -8.34
C TYR A 184 13.62 -10.33 -8.67
N GLN A 185 13.57 -11.34 -7.80
CA GLN A 185 12.77 -12.56 -7.99
C GLN A 185 13.04 -13.26 -9.34
N GLY A 186 14.30 -13.34 -9.76
CA GLY A 186 14.72 -14.01 -11.00
C GLY A 186 14.41 -13.22 -12.27
N GLN A 187 14.10 -11.92 -12.18
CA GLN A 187 13.88 -11.04 -13.32
C GLN A 187 14.75 -9.79 -13.23
N LEU A 188 15.30 -9.38 -14.36
CA LEU A 188 16.04 -8.12 -14.44
C LEU A 188 15.05 -6.94 -14.33
N CYS A 189 15.30 -6.05 -13.37
CA CYS A 189 14.41 -4.93 -13.04
C CYS A 189 15.17 -3.61 -13.07
N TYR A 190 14.48 -2.54 -13.49
CA TYR A 190 14.85 -1.18 -13.08
C TYR A 190 14.44 -1.00 -11.62
N VAL A 191 15.36 -0.50 -10.82
CA VAL A 191 15.16 -0.21 -9.39
C VAL A 191 15.04 1.30 -9.24
N PHE A 192 13.85 1.78 -8.94
CA PHE A 192 13.60 3.19 -8.70
C PHE A 192 13.57 3.45 -7.19
N THR A 193 14.56 4.17 -6.71
CA THR A 193 14.70 4.52 -5.29
C THR A 193 14.40 6.00 -5.09
N VAL A 194 13.54 6.28 -4.13
CA VAL A 194 13.27 7.61 -3.59
C VAL A 194 13.75 7.60 -2.15
N LYS A 195 14.66 8.51 -1.80
CA LYS A 195 15.27 8.56 -0.47
C LYS A 195 15.30 9.99 0.04
N ALA A 196 14.93 10.18 1.31
CA ALA A 196 15.05 11.47 1.97
C ALA A 196 16.52 11.91 2.03
N ARG A 197 16.79 13.15 1.67
CA ARG A 197 18.15 13.70 1.66
C ARG A 197 18.72 13.81 3.07
N ALA A 198 19.99 13.43 3.23
CA ALA A 198 20.67 13.46 4.51
C ALA A 198 21.07 14.89 4.94
N ASP A 199 21.31 15.79 3.98
CA ASP A 199 21.81 17.17 4.16
C ASP A 199 20.72 18.19 4.49
N LEU A 200 19.49 17.75 4.76
CA LEU A 200 18.39 18.65 5.13
C LEU A 200 18.59 19.27 6.51
N SER A 201 18.24 20.54 6.64
CA SER A 201 18.15 21.21 7.95
C SER A 201 17.12 20.53 8.85
N SER A 202 17.26 20.69 10.17
CA SER A 202 16.33 20.08 11.14
C SER A 202 14.86 20.48 10.90
N SER A 203 14.60 21.72 10.48
CA SER A 203 13.25 22.18 10.15
C SER A 203 12.67 21.45 8.93
N ARG A 204 13.50 21.17 7.90
CA ARG A 204 13.04 20.47 6.68
C ARG A 204 12.89 18.97 6.91
N LYS A 205 13.62 18.38 7.85
CA LYS A 205 13.43 16.98 8.24
C LYS A 205 12.02 16.70 8.77
N ASN A 206 11.38 17.69 9.39
CA ASN A 206 9.98 17.57 9.85
C ASN A 206 8.94 17.53 8.68
N ASP A 207 9.39 17.79 7.46
CA ASP A 207 8.55 17.68 6.27
C ASP A 207 8.65 16.30 5.61
N ILE A 208 9.55 15.44 6.08
CA ILE A 208 9.72 14.08 5.55
C ILE A 208 8.66 13.16 6.13
N VAL A 209 8.01 12.42 5.25
CA VAL A 209 7.09 11.33 5.59
C VAL A 209 7.59 10.02 5.01
N ILE A 210 8.17 10.02 3.81
CA ILE A 210 8.77 8.85 3.19
C ILE A 210 10.28 8.91 3.45
N ASN A 211 10.80 8.01 4.29
CA ASN A 211 12.24 7.93 4.54
C ASN A 211 12.95 7.32 3.33
N GLU A 212 12.39 6.22 2.83
CA GLU A 212 12.85 5.53 1.63
C GLU A 212 11.68 4.77 0.97
N MET A 213 11.67 4.76 -0.35
CA MET A 213 10.77 3.92 -1.13
C MET A 213 11.54 3.34 -2.31
N VAL A 214 11.52 2.02 -2.46
CA VAL A 214 12.15 1.31 -3.55
C VAL A 214 11.08 0.57 -4.35
N THR A 215 11.05 0.79 -5.66
CA THR A 215 10.11 0.11 -6.56
C THR A 215 10.89 -0.61 -7.65
N TRP A 216 10.61 -1.89 -7.82
CA TRP A 216 11.16 -2.72 -8.88
C TRP A 216 10.18 -2.78 -10.05
N PHE A 217 10.67 -2.41 -11.24
CA PHE A 217 9.93 -2.49 -12.50
C PHE A 217 10.60 -3.52 -13.41
N ASN A 218 9.86 -4.48 -13.92
CA ASN A 218 10.39 -5.40 -14.92
C ASN A 218 11.01 -4.60 -16.07
N SER A 219 12.26 -4.90 -16.45
CA SER A 219 13.02 -4.10 -17.42
C SER A 219 12.44 -4.11 -18.83
N LYS A 220 11.59 -5.09 -19.18
CA LYS A 220 10.96 -5.24 -20.50
C LYS A 220 9.56 -4.66 -20.53
N SER A 221 8.70 -5.04 -19.58
CA SER A 221 7.29 -4.61 -19.56
C SER A 221 7.07 -3.28 -18.83
N LEU A 222 8.02 -2.87 -17.98
CA LEU A 222 7.91 -1.73 -17.05
C LEU A 222 6.71 -1.86 -16.10
N GLU A 223 6.31 -3.08 -15.80
CA GLU A 223 5.30 -3.36 -14.79
C GLU A 223 5.96 -3.49 -13.41
N ILE A 224 5.25 -3.10 -12.37
CA ILE A 224 5.75 -3.21 -11.00
C ILE A 224 5.80 -4.69 -10.60
N VAL A 225 6.97 -5.12 -10.13
CA VAL A 225 7.21 -6.47 -9.58
C VAL A 225 7.14 -6.46 -8.06
N GLY A 226 7.54 -5.35 -7.45
CA GLY A 226 7.49 -5.20 -6.00
C GLY A 226 7.78 -3.77 -5.57
N ARG A 227 7.45 -3.49 -4.31
CA ARG A 227 7.76 -2.20 -3.67
C ARG A 227 8.03 -2.41 -2.20
N THR A 228 9.08 -1.75 -1.71
CA THR A 228 9.28 -1.55 -0.27
C THR A 228 9.20 -0.07 0.04
N TYR A 229 8.76 0.27 1.23
CA TYR A 229 8.80 1.64 1.72
C TYR A 229 8.91 1.69 3.23
N ASP A 230 9.64 2.69 3.69
CA ASP A 230 9.79 3.11 5.07
C ASP A 230 9.19 4.50 5.19
N ILE A 231 8.16 4.64 6.02
CA ILE A 231 7.45 5.87 6.24
C ILE A 231 7.36 6.15 7.74
N SER A 232 7.60 7.38 8.13
CA SER A 232 7.46 7.81 9.51
C SER A 232 7.01 9.26 9.57
N TYR A 233 6.27 9.59 10.61
CA TYR A 233 5.90 10.96 10.91
C TYR A 233 5.59 11.12 12.39
N ASP A 234 5.96 12.25 12.94
CA ASP A 234 5.67 12.63 14.30
C ASP A 234 4.91 13.97 14.28
N ALA A 235 3.67 13.94 14.72
CA ALA A 235 2.81 15.09 14.92
C ALA A 235 2.31 15.11 16.36
N ALA A 236 1.90 16.27 16.86
CA ALA A 236 1.40 16.40 18.22
C ALA A 236 0.18 15.52 18.55
N VAL A 237 -0.54 15.07 17.52
CA VAL A 237 -1.81 14.32 17.66
C VAL A 237 -1.68 12.84 17.29
N TYR A 238 -0.66 12.47 16.54
CA TYR A 238 -0.33 11.08 16.19
C TYR A 238 1.12 10.97 15.72
N ASP A 239 1.70 9.81 15.92
CA ASP A 239 3.00 9.44 15.35
C ASP A 239 2.96 8.00 14.83
N PHE A 240 3.79 7.72 13.82
CA PHE A 240 3.95 6.39 13.28
C PHE A 240 5.34 6.16 12.69
N ASN A 241 5.75 4.91 12.69
CA ASN A 241 6.86 4.38 11.92
C ASN A 241 6.43 3.05 11.32
N VAL A 242 6.47 2.94 9.99
CA VAL A 242 5.94 1.79 9.25
C VAL A 242 6.89 1.41 8.13
N GLN A 243 7.23 0.14 8.10
CA GLN A 243 7.95 -0.50 7.02
C GLN A 243 7.02 -1.50 6.33
N MET A 244 7.00 -1.47 5.02
CA MET A 244 6.14 -2.35 4.24
C MET A 244 6.88 -2.90 3.02
N GLU A 245 6.63 -4.17 2.71
CA GLU A 245 7.04 -4.85 1.48
C GLU A 245 5.80 -5.41 0.81
N VAL A 246 5.68 -5.17 -0.49
CA VAL A 246 4.64 -5.78 -1.33
C VAL A 246 5.31 -6.40 -2.54
N GLN A 247 5.11 -7.70 -2.72
CA GLN A 247 5.52 -8.42 -3.93
C GLN A 247 4.30 -8.65 -4.80
N MET A 248 4.46 -8.40 -6.10
CA MET A 248 3.39 -8.54 -7.08
C MET A 248 3.51 -9.86 -7.85
N ASP A 249 2.38 -10.31 -8.35
CA ASP A 249 2.26 -11.40 -9.31
C ASP A 249 1.17 -11.06 -10.33
N LYS A 250 1.02 -11.90 -11.34
CA LYS A 250 -0.02 -11.78 -12.34
C LYS A 250 -1.02 -12.93 -12.22
N PHE A 251 -2.28 -12.56 -12.25
CA PHE A 251 -3.37 -13.49 -12.53
C PHE A 251 -4.02 -13.06 -13.84
N GLU A 252 -3.77 -13.81 -14.90
CA GLU A 252 -4.09 -13.43 -16.30
C GLU A 252 -3.47 -12.05 -16.62
N ASP A 253 -4.29 -11.07 -17.00
CA ASP A 253 -3.84 -9.69 -17.30
C ASP A 253 -3.90 -8.75 -16.08
N LEU A 254 -4.27 -9.26 -14.90
CA LEU A 254 -4.41 -8.47 -13.70
C LEU A 254 -3.15 -8.58 -12.83
N LEU A 255 -2.56 -7.45 -12.50
CA LEU A 255 -1.55 -7.39 -11.44
C LEU A 255 -2.22 -7.54 -10.08
N VAL A 256 -1.67 -8.40 -9.23
CA VAL A 256 -2.19 -8.68 -7.88
C VAL A 256 -1.05 -8.73 -6.87
N PRO A 257 -1.24 -8.33 -5.61
CA PRO A 257 -0.26 -8.57 -4.57
C PRO A 257 -0.27 -10.06 -4.21
N LYS A 258 0.90 -10.70 -4.17
CA LYS A 258 1.06 -12.10 -3.73
C LYS A 258 1.59 -12.20 -2.31
N LEU A 259 2.39 -11.23 -1.89
CA LEU A 259 2.96 -11.16 -0.55
C LEU A 259 2.89 -9.72 -0.05
N ILE A 260 2.39 -9.56 1.16
CA ILE A 260 2.37 -8.29 1.88
C ILE A 260 3.03 -8.54 3.23
N ARG A 261 4.08 -7.77 3.55
CA ARG A 261 4.67 -7.71 4.88
C ARG A 261 4.58 -6.31 5.42
N TYR A 262 4.23 -6.19 6.67
CA TYR A 262 4.07 -4.94 7.38
C TYR A 262 4.76 -5.06 8.76
N ASN A 263 5.51 -4.05 9.11
CA ASN A 263 6.04 -3.84 10.45
C ASN A 263 5.77 -2.39 10.83
N GLY A 264 4.96 -2.16 11.84
CA GLY A 264 4.52 -0.82 12.15
C GLY A 264 4.32 -0.55 13.62
N ASN A 265 4.53 0.71 13.97
CA ASN A 265 4.34 1.27 15.29
C ASN A 265 3.50 2.53 15.15
N TRP A 266 2.35 2.55 15.83
CA TRP A 266 1.38 3.65 15.77
C TRP A 266 1.02 4.13 17.15
N HIS A 267 0.89 5.44 17.27
CA HIS A 267 0.27 6.09 18.40
C HIS A 267 -0.66 7.19 17.93
N ALA A 268 -1.84 7.27 18.48
CA ALA A 268 -2.77 8.37 18.29
C ALA A 268 -3.28 8.85 19.64
N ILE A 269 -3.62 10.13 19.76
CA ILE A 269 -4.21 10.71 20.98
C ILE A 269 -5.41 9.86 21.43
N PHE A 270 -5.46 9.56 22.71
CA PHE A 270 -6.46 8.71 23.36
C PHE A 270 -6.43 7.22 22.98
N LYS A 271 -5.42 6.74 22.25
CA LYS A 271 -5.20 5.33 21.95
C LYS A 271 -3.88 4.85 22.55
N LYS A 272 -3.84 3.59 22.96
CA LYS A 272 -2.57 2.96 23.34
C LYS A 272 -1.67 2.87 22.09
N ARG A 273 -0.37 2.96 22.28
CA ARG A 273 0.61 2.70 21.24
C ARG A 273 0.52 1.23 20.84
N GLU A 274 0.37 0.98 19.55
CA GLU A 274 0.30 -0.37 18.99
C GLU A 274 1.53 -0.64 18.15
N ARG A 275 2.09 -1.84 18.30
CA ARG A 275 3.15 -2.38 17.47
C ARG A 275 2.64 -3.66 16.83
N GLY A 276 2.64 -3.71 15.51
CA GLY A 276 2.12 -4.85 14.77
C GLY A 276 3.06 -5.31 13.67
N VAL A 277 3.21 -6.63 13.56
CA VAL A 277 3.88 -7.28 12.45
C VAL A 277 2.87 -8.17 11.74
N PHE A 278 2.65 -7.91 10.44
CA PHE A 278 1.66 -8.63 9.66
C PHE A 278 2.27 -9.21 8.41
N THR A 279 1.84 -10.40 8.06
CA THR A 279 2.19 -11.03 6.77
C THR A 279 0.91 -11.62 6.17
N ALA A 280 0.68 -11.34 4.88
CA ALA A 280 -0.31 -12.06 4.09
C ALA A 280 0.35 -12.63 2.84
N THR A 281 0.08 -13.92 2.57
CA THR A 281 0.43 -14.59 1.32
C THR A 281 -0.84 -14.93 0.60
N LEU A 282 -1.01 -14.40 -0.63
CA LEU A 282 -2.20 -14.56 -1.44
C LEU A 282 -1.90 -15.47 -2.63
N PHE A 283 -2.81 -16.40 -2.91
CA PHE A 283 -2.66 -17.38 -4.00
C PHE A 283 -4.01 -17.97 -4.41
N GLY A 284 -4.02 -18.83 -5.44
CA GLY A 284 -5.24 -19.49 -5.90
C GLY A 284 -6.26 -18.50 -6.45
N PHE A 285 -5.81 -17.43 -7.08
CA PHE A 285 -6.68 -16.41 -7.67
C PHE A 285 -7.62 -17.04 -8.71
N ASN A 286 -8.86 -16.57 -8.72
CA ASN A 286 -9.87 -16.97 -9.70
C ASN A 286 -10.81 -15.79 -9.99
N LYS A 287 -11.40 -15.81 -11.18
CA LYS A 287 -12.57 -14.99 -11.48
C LYS A 287 -13.76 -15.73 -10.90
N GLY A 288 -14.47 -15.11 -9.98
CA GLY A 288 -15.63 -15.72 -9.34
C GLY A 288 -16.62 -16.27 -10.35
N GLN A 289 -17.56 -17.09 -9.90
CA GLN A 289 -18.62 -17.66 -10.75
C GLN A 289 -19.58 -16.54 -11.20
N GLY A 290 -19.16 -15.75 -12.19
CA GLY A 290 -20.05 -14.86 -12.91
C GLY A 290 -20.99 -15.67 -13.77
N ASN A 291 -22.27 -15.30 -13.83
CA ASN A 291 -23.16 -15.79 -14.89
C ASN A 291 -22.47 -15.51 -16.24
N ASN A 292 -22.21 -16.57 -17.02
CA ASN A 292 -21.94 -16.42 -18.44
C ASN A 292 -23.16 -15.73 -19.03
N ILE A 293 -23.14 -14.43 -19.20
CA ILE A 293 -24.07 -13.72 -20.06
C ILE A 293 -23.64 -14.14 -21.47
N PRO A 294 -24.43 -14.94 -22.19
CA PRO A 294 -24.10 -15.28 -23.57
C PRO A 294 -24.05 -13.95 -24.32
N ALA A 295 -22.93 -13.71 -25.02
CA ALA A 295 -22.83 -12.59 -25.94
C ALA A 295 -24.05 -12.61 -26.86
N GLY A 296 -24.95 -11.67 -26.66
CA GLY A 296 -26.12 -11.49 -27.50
C GLY A 296 -25.67 -11.31 -28.96
N ARG A 297 -26.29 -12.07 -29.83
CA ARG A 297 -26.16 -12.00 -31.27
C ARG A 297 -26.59 -10.65 -31.80
#